data_4d7a62d83c09aa5fc0776122059bd698
#
_entry.id   4d7a62d83c09aa5fc0776122059bd698
#
_cell.length_a   1.000
_cell.length_b   1.000
_cell.length_c   1.000
_cell.angle_alpha   90.00
_cell.angle_beta   90.00
_cell.angle_gamma   90.00
#
_symmetry.space_group_name_H-M   'P 1'
#
loop_
_entity.id
_entity.type
_entity.pdbx_description
1 polymer ?
#
loop_
_entity_poly.entity_id
_entity_poly.type
_entity_poly.pdbx_seq_one_letter_code
_entity_poly.pdbx_strand_id
1 'polypeptide(L)' 'MKLSIELSAAQAERLRHEAERLGLSPEELARAVVADVLTAPDEDFRKAAADVVRRFEELYRRLA' A
#
# COMPACT_ATOMS: atom_id res chain seq x y z
N MET A 1 10.45 13.69 -1.56
CA MET A 1 9.17 13.66 -2.28
C MET A 1 8.04 13.41 -1.31
N LYS A 2 6.97 14.16 -1.43
CA LYS A 2 5.76 13.93 -0.63
C LYS A 2 4.70 13.27 -1.49
N LEU A 3 4.00 12.29 -0.93
CA LEU A 3 3.00 11.54 -1.64
C LEU A 3 1.71 11.52 -0.81
N SER A 4 0.59 11.87 -1.43
CA SER A 4 -0.72 11.78 -0.79
C SER A 4 -1.46 10.58 -1.34
N ILE A 5 -2.03 9.77 -0.45
CA ILE A 5 -2.73 8.54 -0.81
C ILE A 5 -4.11 8.55 -0.19
N GLU A 6 -5.14 8.25 -0.98
CA GLU A 6 -6.48 8.04 -0.46
C GLU A 6 -6.72 6.55 -0.21
N LEU A 7 -7.24 6.24 0.97
CA LEU A 7 -7.59 4.89 1.34
C LEU A 7 -9.10 4.79 1.56
N SER A 8 -9.68 3.64 1.26
CA SER A 8 -11.06 3.36 1.64
C SER A 8 -11.16 3.32 3.16
N ALA A 9 -12.37 3.45 3.69
CA ALA A 9 -12.59 3.38 5.13
C ALA A 9 -12.07 2.06 5.72
N ALA A 10 -12.28 0.95 5.03
CA ALA A 10 -11.80 -0.36 5.48
C ALA A 10 -10.28 -0.45 5.48
N GLN A 11 -9.64 0.08 4.44
CA GLN A 11 -8.17 0.10 4.34
C GLN A 11 -7.56 0.99 5.40
N ALA A 12 -8.13 2.17 5.62
CA ALA A 12 -7.66 3.10 6.64
C ALA A 12 -7.76 2.49 8.03
N GLU A 13 -8.87 1.82 8.33
CA GLU A 13 -9.07 1.17 9.61
C GLU A 13 -8.08 0.04 9.84
N ARG A 14 -7.82 -0.77 8.82
CA ARG A 14 -6.84 -1.84 8.90
C ARG A 14 -5.43 -1.31 9.14
N LEU A 15 -5.06 -0.25 8.44
CA LEU A 15 -3.77 0.39 8.61
C LEU A 15 -3.61 0.95 10.02
N ARG A 16 -4.63 1.65 10.50
CA ARG A 16 -4.64 2.22 11.85
C ARG A 16 -4.48 1.14 12.91
N HIS A 17 -5.23 0.05 12.78
CA HIS A 17 -5.21 -1.05 13.72
C HIS A 17 -3.82 -1.70 13.80
N GLU A 18 -3.21 -1.98 12.67
CA GLU A 18 -1.87 -2.56 12.62
C GLU A 18 -0.81 -1.60 13.16
N ALA A 19 -0.94 -0.32 12.86
CA ALA A 19 -0.02 0.69 13.38
C ALA A 19 -0.07 0.76 14.90
N GLU A 20 -1.27 0.75 15.47
CA GLU A 20 -1.45 0.74 16.93
C GLU A 20 -0.78 -0.48 17.56
N ARG A 21 -0.95 -1.65 16.95
CA ARG A 21 -0.35 -2.89 17.45
C ARG A 21 1.17 -2.80 17.48
N LEU A 22 1.76 -2.09 16.54
CA LEU A 22 3.22 -1.93 16.42
C LEU A 22 3.75 -0.69 17.15
N GLY A 23 2.88 0.12 17.73
CA GLY A 23 3.29 1.36 18.41
C GLY A 23 3.69 2.47 17.46
N LEU A 24 3.16 2.46 16.23
CA LEU A 24 3.45 3.44 15.20
C LEU A 24 2.22 4.25 14.85
N SER A 25 2.43 5.41 14.24
CA SER A 25 1.32 6.12 13.58
C SER A 25 0.99 5.43 12.25
N PRO A 26 -0.23 5.58 11.73
CA PRO A 26 -0.58 5.03 10.42
C PRO A 26 0.35 5.52 9.31
N GLU A 27 0.74 6.78 9.36
CA GLU A 27 1.64 7.38 8.38
C GLU A 27 3.04 6.75 8.44
N GLU A 28 3.55 6.51 9.65
CA GLU A 28 4.84 5.85 9.83
C GLU A 28 4.82 4.43 9.28
N LEU A 29 3.76 3.68 9.55
CA LEU A 29 3.63 2.32 9.03
C LEU A 29 3.53 2.31 7.52
N ALA A 30 2.69 3.18 6.93
CA ALA A 30 2.55 3.28 5.48
C ALA A 30 3.88 3.63 4.82
N ARG A 31 4.60 4.58 5.40
CA ARG A 31 5.92 4.97 4.90
C ARG A 31 6.91 3.82 4.93
N ALA A 32 6.94 3.08 6.01
CA ALA A 32 7.84 1.93 6.17
C ALA A 32 7.55 0.85 5.13
N VAL A 33 6.27 0.54 4.91
CA VAL A 33 5.86 -0.47 3.93
C VAL A 33 6.25 -0.05 2.52
N VAL A 34 5.97 1.20 2.13
CA VAL A 34 6.32 1.72 0.81
C VAL A 34 7.84 1.73 0.62
N ALA A 35 8.57 2.18 1.64
CA ALA A 35 10.03 2.21 1.58
C ALA A 35 10.62 0.81 1.41
N ASP A 36 10.07 -0.17 2.11
CA ASP A 36 10.51 -1.56 2.01
C ASP A 36 10.31 -2.11 0.59
N VAL A 37 9.14 -1.88 0.02
CA VAL A 37 8.85 -2.30 -1.36
C VAL A 37 9.80 -1.65 -2.36
N LEU A 38 10.08 -0.36 -2.17
CA LEU A 38 10.95 0.39 -3.08
C LEU A 38 12.43 -0.02 -2.97
N THR A 39 12.84 -0.64 -1.86
CA THR A 39 14.22 -1.10 -1.68
C THR A 39 14.41 -2.55 -2.13
N ALA A 40 13.35 -3.24 -2.54
CA ALA A 40 13.45 -4.59 -3.07
C ALA A 40 14.24 -4.61 -4.37
N PRO A 41 14.88 -5.75 -4.73
CA PRO A 41 15.54 -5.88 -6.04
C PRO A 41 14.57 -5.57 -7.18
N ASP A 42 15.09 -4.99 -8.27
CA ASP A 42 14.28 -4.54 -9.41
C ASP A 42 13.28 -5.58 -9.90
N GLU A 43 13.72 -6.84 -9.97
CA GLU A 43 12.87 -7.93 -10.45
C GLU A 43 11.68 -8.18 -9.53
N ASP A 44 11.92 -8.21 -8.23
CA ASP A 44 10.88 -8.40 -7.22
C ASP A 44 9.94 -7.20 -7.18
N PHE A 45 10.49 -6.00 -7.28
CA PHE A 45 9.70 -4.77 -7.32
C PHE A 45 8.77 -4.76 -8.54
N ARG A 46 9.27 -5.13 -9.72
CA ARG A 46 8.47 -5.17 -10.93
C ARG A 46 7.33 -6.17 -10.84
N LYS A 47 7.57 -7.34 -10.25
CA LYS A 47 6.53 -8.35 -10.03
C LYS A 47 5.46 -7.83 -9.08
N ALA A 48 5.87 -7.23 -7.97
CA ALA A 48 4.94 -6.68 -7.00
C ALA A 48 4.10 -5.56 -7.61
N ALA A 49 4.73 -4.66 -8.34
CA ALA A 49 4.05 -3.55 -9.01
C ALA A 49 3.06 -4.06 -10.06
N ALA A 50 3.45 -5.05 -10.85
CA ALA A 50 2.58 -5.66 -11.86
C ALA A 50 1.35 -6.30 -11.24
N ASP A 51 1.52 -7.00 -10.11
CA ASP A 51 0.41 -7.62 -9.39
C ASP A 51 -0.57 -6.59 -8.84
N VAL A 52 -0.05 -5.51 -8.28
CA VAL A 52 -0.89 -4.42 -7.76
C VAL A 52 -1.69 -3.78 -8.89
N VAL A 53 -1.04 -3.45 -10.01
CA VAL A 53 -1.69 -2.85 -11.17
C VAL A 53 -2.79 -3.77 -11.71
N ARG A 54 -2.53 -5.06 -11.78
CA ARG A 54 -3.49 -6.05 -12.25
C ARG A 54 -4.73 -6.09 -11.36
N ARG A 55 -4.55 -6.04 -10.05
CA ARG A 55 -5.66 -6.00 -9.08
C ARG A 55 -6.49 -4.74 -9.24
N PHE A 56 -5.86 -3.61 -9.46
CA PHE A 56 -6.56 -2.35 -9.70
C PHE A 56 -7.37 -2.39 -10.98
N GLU A 57 -6.83 -2.95 -12.06
CA GLU A 57 -7.55 -3.11 -13.32
C GLU A 57 -8.80 -3.96 -13.17
N GLU A 58 -8.70 -5.07 -12.45
CA GLU A 58 -9.86 -5.93 -12.17
C GLU A 58 -10.91 -5.18 -11.37
N LEU A 59 -10.49 -4.42 -10.37
CA LEU A 59 -11.40 -3.63 -9.55
C LEU A 59 -12.16 -2.61 -10.39
N TYR A 60 -11.45 -1.89 -11.26
CA TYR A 60 -12.05 -0.90 -12.15
C TYR A 60 -13.03 -1.54 -13.13
N ARG A 61 -12.72 -2.72 -13.63
CA ARG A 61 -13.64 -3.48 -14.52
C ARG A 61 -14.93 -3.82 -13.81
N ARG A 62 -14.86 -4.21 -12.54
CA ARG A 62 -16.05 -4.55 -11.75
C ARG A 62 -16.91 -3.34 -11.45
N LEU A 63 -16.31 -2.17 -11.38
CA LEU A 63 -17.04 -0.92 -11.11
C LEU A 63 -17.61 -0.27 -12.37
N ALA A 64 -17.16 -0.68 -13.54
CA ALA A 64 -17.60 -0.12 -14.81
C ALA A 64 -18.98 -0.66 -15.26
#